data_feae0a27a0468625a422147a4a99a997
#
_entry.id   feae0a27a0468625a422147a4a99a997
#
_cell.length_a   1.000
_cell.length_b   1.000
_cell.length_c   1.000
_cell.angle_alpha   90.00
_cell.angle_beta   90.00
_cell.angle_gamma   90.00
#
_symmetry.space_group_name_H-M   'P 1'
#
loop_
_entity.id
_entity.type
_entity.pdbx_description
1 polymer ?
#
loop_
_entity_poly.entity_id
_entity_poly.type
_entity_poly.pdbx_seq_one_letter_code
_entity_poly.pdbx_strand_id
1 'polypeptide(L)'
;MLDFAIFAVTFVIILVGAVLYLYPSSRRASGIPGLYPTDEKDGNLQDIVNKGSLHEFLVNLHQEFGPVASFWFGRRPVVSLGSVNQLRQHINPNHTTDSFETMLKSLLGYPPGMGGGPNESVVRKKLYEGAINISLKNNFPVMLKVTEELVGKWKSFPEAQHIPLCAHLLGLALKTVTQLGLGERFKDDAEIISFRKNHDAIWSEIGKGYMDGSLEKSSSRKTHYEKALSEMESMLLSVVKERRDQRKQTAFVDALLQSSLTERQVMEDCMVFTLAGCVITANLCIWALHFLSTSKEVQEKLHQELQDVLGSDPISLDKIPQLKYCQQVLNETVRTAKLTPIAARLQEVEGKVDQHVIPKETLVIYALGVVLQDADTWSAPYRFDPDRFEEDSARKSFCLLGFSGNQTCPELRFAYTVATVLLSTLVRQLKLHQLKNQVAEVRSELVSTPKDETWITVNHRKS
;
A
#
# COMPACT_ATOMS: atom_id res chain seq x y z
N MET A 1 55.52 -35.63 -15.09
CA MET A 1 54.21 -35.65 -15.80
C MET A 1 53.01 -35.78 -14.86
N LEU A 2 53.05 -36.64 -13.85
CA LEU A 2 51.96 -36.82 -12.88
C LEU A 2 51.68 -35.53 -12.06
N ASP A 3 52.72 -34.87 -11.59
CA ASP A 3 52.63 -33.63 -10.82
C ASP A 3 52.02 -32.46 -11.61
N PHE A 4 52.34 -32.38 -12.91
CA PHE A 4 51.71 -31.38 -13.78
C PHE A 4 50.24 -31.65 -14.03
N ALA A 5 49.83 -32.92 -14.17
CA ALA A 5 48.45 -33.29 -14.34
C ALA A 5 47.64 -33.01 -13.06
N ILE A 6 48.20 -33.28 -11.87
CA ILE A 6 47.58 -32.96 -10.58
C ILE A 6 47.43 -31.44 -10.43
N PHE A 7 48.47 -30.67 -10.74
CA PHE A 7 48.42 -29.21 -10.69
C PHE A 7 47.34 -28.64 -11.64
N ALA A 8 47.27 -29.13 -12.88
CA ALA A 8 46.30 -28.70 -13.88
C ALA A 8 44.84 -28.99 -13.43
N VAL A 9 44.60 -30.19 -12.89
CA VAL A 9 43.27 -30.56 -12.36
C VAL A 9 42.90 -29.72 -11.16
N THR A 10 43.82 -29.52 -10.22
CA THR A 10 43.58 -28.67 -9.04
C THR A 10 43.31 -27.20 -9.42
N PHE A 11 44.09 -26.68 -10.39
CA PHE A 11 43.87 -25.33 -10.92
C PHE A 11 42.49 -25.16 -11.58
N VAL A 12 42.06 -26.14 -12.39
CA VAL A 12 40.74 -26.14 -13.02
C VAL A 12 39.62 -26.20 -11.95
N ILE A 13 39.79 -27.03 -10.92
CA ILE A 13 38.80 -27.11 -9.82
C ILE A 13 38.69 -25.78 -9.05
N ILE A 14 39.84 -25.15 -8.78
CA ILE A 14 39.88 -23.82 -8.12
C ILE A 14 39.26 -22.76 -9.01
N LEU A 15 39.55 -22.79 -10.31
CA LEU A 15 39.01 -21.84 -11.30
C LEU A 15 37.48 -22.01 -11.41
N VAL A 16 36.99 -23.27 -11.52
CA VAL A 16 35.58 -23.57 -11.57
C VAL A 16 34.89 -23.19 -10.23
N GLY A 17 35.53 -23.46 -9.10
CA GLY A 17 35.07 -23.04 -7.79
C GLY A 17 35.02 -21.51 -7.66
N ALA A 18 36.05 -20.80 -8.15
CA ALA A 18 36.05 -19.33 -8.16
C ALA A 18 35.00 -18.76 -9.12
N VAL A 19 34.83 -19.36 -10.29
CA VAL A 19 33.79 -18.99 -11.25
C VAL A 19 32.40 -19.23 -10.65
N LEU A 20 32.17 -20.36 -9.99
CA LEU A 20 30.90 -20.68 -9.31
C LEU A 20 30.64 -19.79 -8.07
N TYR A 21 31.73 -19.30 -7.44
CA TYR A 21 31.64 -18.40 -6.30
C TYR A 21 31.46 -16.92 -6.70
N LEU A 22 32.22 -16.47 -7.73
CA LEU A 22 32.16 -15.09 -8.24
C LEU A 22 30.98 -14.87 -9.20
N TYR A 23 30.61 -15.91 -9.91
CA TYR A 23 29.39 -15.98 -10.71
C TYR A 23 28.53 -17.08 -10.12
N PRO A 24 27.80 -16.80 -9.02
CA PRO A 24 26.75 -17.71 -8.61
C PRO A 24 25.93 -17.89 -9.86
N SER A 25 26.07 -19.08 -10.46
CA SER A 25 25.43 -19.42 -11.71
C SER A 25 24.05 -18.84 -11.65
N SER A 26 23.61 -18.23 -12.72
CA SER A 26 22.22 -17.96 -13.04
C SER A 26 21.39 -19.20 -12.67
N ARG A 27 21.26 -19.50 -11.37
CA ARG A 27 20.25 -20.37 -10.84
C ARG A 27 18.97 -19.57 -11.04
N ARG A 28 18.50 -19.59 -12.29
CA ARG A 28 17.07 -19.47 -12.49
C ARG A 28 16.47 -20.30 -11.37
N ALA A 29 15.56 -19.74 -10.58
CA ALA A 29 14.65 -20.54 -9.80
C ALA A 29 14.22 -21.66 -10.75
N SER A 30 14.70 -22.84 -10.52
CA SER A 30 14.92 -23.90 -11.50
C SER A 30 13.72 -24.10 -12.43
N GLY A 31 13.84 -23.71 -13.69
CA GLY A 31 12.83 -23.92 -14.73
C GLY A 31 11.72 -22.88 -14.82
N ILE A 32 11.71 -21.81 -14.03
CA ILE A 32 10.72 -20.73 -14.15
C ILE A 32 11.08 -19.84 -15.35
N PRO A 33 10.16 -19.66 -16.32
CA PRO A 33 10.40 -18.80 -17.47
C PRO A 33 10.62 -17.35 -17.04
N GLY A 34 11.47 -16.62 -17.75
CA GLY A 34 11.74 -15.22 -17.40
C GLY A 34 12.93 -14.61 -18.09
N LEU A 35 13.29 -13.43 -17.64
CA LEU A 35 14.39 -12.66 -18.16
C LEU A 35 15.72 -13.11 -17.55
N TYR A 36 16.78 -13.00 -18.35
CA TYR A 36 18.14 -13.00 -17.85
C TYR A 36 18.52 -11.60 -17.35
N PRO A 37 19.46 -11.48 -16.40
CA PRO A 37 19.95 -10.18 -16.00
C PRO A 37 20.62 -9.49 -17.20
N THR A 38 20.23 -8.24 -17.46
CA THR A 38 20.86 -7.40 -18.50
C THR A 38 22.17 -6.78 -18.04
N ASP A 39 22.38 -6.72 -16.73
CA ASP A 39 23.60 -6.25 -16.09
C ASP A 39 23.95 -7.18 -14.92
N GLU A 40 25.23 -7.50 -14.76
CA GLU A 40 25.69 -8.41 -13.70
C GLU A 40 25.46 -7.90 -12.27
N LYS A 41 25.54 -6.58 -12.09
CA LYS A 41 25.40 -5.93 -10.79
C LYS A 41 23.95 -5.55 -10.49
N ASP A 42 23.30 -4.94 -11.48
CA ASP A 42 21.99 -4.34 -11.33
C ASP A 42 20.82 -5.26 -11.76
N GLY A 43 21.13 -6.40 -12.40
CA GLY A 43 20.12 -7.34 -12.89
C GLY A 43 19.23 -6.71 -13.96
N ASN A 44 17.92 -6.63 -13.70
CA ASN A 44 16.94 -6.01 -14.59
C ASN A 44 16.49 -4.62 -14.12
N LEU A 45 17.20 -3.96 -13.23
CA LEU A 45 16.81 -2.63 -12.73
C LEU A 45 16.66 -1.60 -13.85
N GLN A 46 17.57 -1.60 -14.84
CA GLN A 46 17.47 -0.69 -15.98
C GLN A 46 16.24 -1.01 -16.86
N ASP A 47 15.90 -2.28 -17.01
CA ASP A 47 14.68 -2.67 -17.75
C ASP A 47 13.41 -2.15 -17.05
N ILE A 48 13.38 -2.18 -15.71
CA ILE A 48 12.29 -1.63 -14.91
C ILE A 48 12.18 -0.10 -15.11
N VAL A 49 13.30 0.60 -15.04
CA VAL A 49 13.37 2.05 -15.27
C VAL A 49 12.87 2.41 -16.68
N ASN A 50 13.27 1.66 -17.69
CA ASN A 50 12.88 1.88 -19.08
C ASN A 50 11.38 1.68 -19.32
N LYS A 51 10.71 0.87 -18.50
CA LYS A 51 9.24 0.70 -18.54
C LYS A 51 8.48 1.76 -17.74
N GLY A 52 9.16 2.60 -17.00
CA GLY A 52 8.58 3.69 -16.21
C GLY A 52 8.17 3.31 -14.80
N SER A 53 7.81 2.06 -14.54
CA SER A 53 7.51 1.54 -13.20
C SER A 53 7.67 0.02 -13.12
N LEU A 54 7.80 -0.50 -11.91
CA LEU A 54 7.80 -1.96 -11.69
C LEU A 54 6.47 -2.58 -12.15
N HIS A 55 5.35 -1.92 -11.91
CA HIS A 55 4.05 -2.42 -12.39
C HIS A 55 4.03 -2.60 -13.91
N GLU A 56 4.42 -1.59 -14.69
CA GLU A 56 4.45 -1.68 -16.14
C GLU A 56 5.44 -2.74 -16.64
N PHE A 57 6.57 -2.87 -15.96
CA PHE A 57 7.53 -3.94 -16.22
C PHE A 57 6.89 -5.32 -16.00
N LEU A 58 6.15 -5.51 -14.91
CA LEU A 58 5.48 -6.78 -14.60
C LEU A 58 4.35 -7.10 -15.57
N VAL A 59 3.62 -6.10 -16.05
CA VAL A 59 2.62 -6.29 -17.12
C VAL A 59 3.26 -6.92 -18.35
N ASN A 60 4.37 -6.36 -18.81
CA ASN A 60 5.10 -6.90 -19.98
C ASN A 60 5.70 -8.29 -19.68
N LEU A 61 6.27 -8.48 -18.48
CA LEU A 61 6.85 -9.75 -18.07
C LEU A 61 5.82 -10.89 -18.14
N HIS A 62 4.63 -10.67 -17.58
CA HIS A 62 3.57 -11.68 -17.57
C HIS A 62 2.90 -11.87 -18.94
N GLN A 63 2.88 -10.86 -19.78
CA GLN A 63 2.43 -11.01 -21.18
C GLN A 63 3.36 -11.93 -21.98
N GLU A 64 4.67 -11.84 -21.72
CA GLU A 64 5.67 -12.62 -22.46
C GLU A 64 5.83 -14.04 -21.88
N PHE A 65 5.90 -14.19 -20.55
CA PHE A 65 6.28 -15.44 -19.89
C PHE A 65 5.13 -16.16 -19.18
N GLY A 66 3.93 -15.59 -19.16
CA GLY A 66 2.78 -16.22 -18.50
C GLY A 66 2.66 -15.88 -17.01
N PRO A 67 1.83 -16.64 -16.26
CA PRO A 67 1.41 -16.28 -14.91
C PRO A 67 2.48 -16.46 -13.83
N VAL A 68 3.51 -17.26 -14.09
CA VAL A 68 4.68 -17.44 -13.22
C VAL A 68 5.91 -17.03 -14.02
N ALA A 69 6.53 -15.93 -13.64
CA ALA A 69 7.65 -15.38 -14.39
C ALA A 69 8.78 -14.93 -13.47
N SER A 70 10.00 -14.90 -13.98
CA SER A 70 11.19 -14.55 -13.19
C SER A 70 11.98 -13.42 -13.83
N PHE A 71 12.68 -12.67 -12.98
CA PHE A 71 13.62 -11.61 -13.35
C PHE A 71 14.61 -11.38 -12.20
N TRP A 72 15.43 -10.33 -12.26
CA TRP A 72 16.50 -10.10 -11.30
C TRP A 72 16.47 -8.69 -10.72
N PHE A 73 16.43 -8.59 -9.39
CA PHE A 73 16.80 -7.38 -8.65
C PHE A 73 18.28 -7.46 -8.26
N GLY A 74 19.13 -6.73 -8.98
CA GLY A 74 20.55 -6.88 -8.81
C GLY A 74 20.97 -8.34 -9.06
N ARG A 75 21.62 -8.93 -8.07
CA ARG A 75 22.02 -10.34 -8.10
C ARG A 75 21.00 -11.30 -7.50
N ARG A 76 19.86 -10.81 -7.08
CA ARG A 76 18.81 -11.61 -6.45
C ARG A 76 17.77 -12.05 -7.49
N PRO A 77 17.52 -13.36 -7.62
CA PRO A 77 16.42 -13.84 -8.43
C PRO A 77 15.08 -13.50 -7.79
N VAL A 78 14.11 -13.12 -8.62
CA VAL A 78 12.75 -12.77 -8.21
C VAL A 78 11.77 -13.58 -9.03
N VAL A 79 10.75 -14.10 -8.37
CA VAL A 79 9.62 -14.76 -9.02
C VAL A 79 8.40 -13.88 -8.86
N SER A 80 7.71 -13.59 -9.96
CA SER A 80 6.46 -12.82 -9.96
C SER A 80 5.27 -13.72 -10.29
N LEU A 81 4.19 -13.57 -9.54
CA LEU A 81 2.92 -14.26 -9.73
C LEU A 81 1.88 -13.26 -10.24
N GLY A 82 1.35 -13.50 -11.42
CA GLY A 82 0.50 -12.56 -12.15
C GLY A 82 -0.93 -13.03 -12.41
N SER A 83 -1.39 -14.08 -11.72
CA SER A 83 -2.79 -14.51 -11.81
C SER A 83 -3.34 -15.01 -10.49
N VAL A 84 -4.66 -15.00 -10.36
CA VAL A 84 -5.40 -15.40 -9.14
C VAL A 84 -5.07 -16.84 -8.75
N ASN A 85 -4.99 -17.74 -9.71
CA ASN A 85 -4.76 -19.17 -9.42
C ASN A 85 -3.38 -19.41 -8.80
N GLN A 86 -2.35 -18.75 -9.33
CA GLN A 86 -0.99 -18.88 -8.82
C GLN A 86 -0.83 -18.16 -7.48
N LEU A 87 -1.47 -17.01 -7.28
CA LEU A 87 -1.50 -16.35 -5.98
C LEU A 87 -2.11 -17.25 -4.91
N ARG A 88 -3.25 -17.90 -5.20
CA ARG A 88 -3.91 -18.81 -4.26
C ARG A 88 -3.05 -20.00 -3.90
N GLN A 89 -2.31 -20.57 -4.83
CA GLN A 89 -1.40 -21.68 -4.57
C GLN A 89 -0.25 -21.28 -3.65
N HIS A 90 0.23 -20.05 -3.77
CA HIS A 90 1.38 -19.56 -3.02
C HIS A 90 0.99 -19.04 -1.64
N ILE A 91 -0.15 -18.35 -1.52
CA ILE A 91 -0.63 -17.83 -0.25
C ILE A 91 -1.08 -18.99 0.63
N ASN A 92 -0.26 -19.29 1.63
CA ASN A 92 -0.61 -20.30 2.62
C ASN A 92 -1.37 -19.63 3.79
N PRO A 93 -2.50 -20.16 4.24
CA PRO A 93 -3.24 -19.67 5.40
C PRO A 93 -2.41 -19.54 6.70
N ASN A 94 -1.34 -20.33 6.80
CA ASN A 94 -0.42 -20.31 7.95
C ASN A 94 0.65 -19.20 7.87
N HIS A 95 0.84 -18.55 6.71
CA HIS A 95 1.73 -17.43 6.54
C HIS A 95 0.98 -16.12 6.88
N THR A 96 0.90 -15.81 8.16
CA THR A 96 0.13 -14.67 8.69
C THR A 96 0.91 -13.35 8.73
N THR A 97 2.17 -13.35 8.30
CA THR A 97 3.09 -12.22 8.46
C THR A 97 3.25 -11.33 7.23
N ASP A 98 2.74 -11.78 6.08
CA ASP A 98 2.95 -11.09 4.82
C ASP A 98 1.86 -10.03 4.59
N SER A 99 2.17 -8.79 4.93
CA SER A 99 1.27 -7.64 4.74
C SER A 99 2.05 -6.45 4.19
N PHE A 100 1.33 -5.42 3.78
CA PHE A 100 1.92 -4.14 3.39
C PHE A 100 2.80 -3.56 4.51
N GLU A 101 2.35 -3.67 5.75
CA GLU A 101 3.09 -3.29 6.96
C GLU A 101 4.44 -4.00 7.05
N THR A 102 4.47 -5.31 6.86
CA THR A 102 5.72 -6.10 6.92
C THR A 102 6.69 -5.67 5.80
N MET A 103 6.19 -5.47 4.60
CA MET A 103 6.98 -4.97 3.48
C MET A 103 7.57 -3.59 3.79
N LEU A 104 6.76 -2.68 4.32
CA LEU A 104 7.20 -1.33 4.66
C LEU A 104 8.24 -1.32 5.78
N LYS A 105 8.08 -2.15 6.81
CA LYS A 105 9.11 -2.36 7.83
C LYS A 105 10.43 -2.80 7.24
N SER A 106 10.40 -3.75 6.32
CA SER A 106 11.60 -4.23 5.62
C SER A 106 12.28 -3.09 4.85
N LEU A 107 11.52 -2.28 4.13
CA LEU A 107 12.05 -1.13 3.39
C LEU A 107 12.66 -0.06 4.30
N LEU A 108 12.13 0.11 5.51
CA LEU A 108 12.65 1.03 6.53
C LEU A 108 13.82 0.46 7.34
N GLY A 109 14.14 -0.83 7.17
CA GLY A 109 15.17 -1.51 7.94
C GLY A 109 14.72 -1.90 9.36
N TYR A 110 13.43 -2.01 9.60
CA TYR A 110 12.87 -2.40 10.90
C TYR A 110 12.67 -3.91 11.02
N PRO A 111 13.00 -4.52 12.17
CA PRO A 111 12.75 -5.93 12.41
C PRO A 111 11.25 -6.25 12.44
N PRO A 112 10.79 -7.35 11.83
CA PRO A 112 9.35 -7.67 11.79
C PRO A 112 8.79 -8.23 13.10
N GLY A 113 9.63 -8.76 13.99
CA GLY A 113 9.24 -9.43 15.22
C GLY A 113 9.53 -8.66 16.50
N MET A 114 9.42 -9.35 17.64
CA MET A 114 9.68 -8.82 18.98
C MET A 114 11.06 -9.24 19.53
N GLY A 115 11.81 -10.05 18.78
CA GLY A 115 13.23 -10.37 19.06
C GLY A 115 13.55 -11.80 19.48
N GLY A 116 12.62 -12.75 19.48
CA GLY A 116 12.88 -14.06 20.07
C GLY A 116 12.22 -15.34 19.54
N GLY A 117 11.31 -15.29 18.56
CA GLY A 117 10.70 -16.52 18.09
C GLY A 117 9.81 -16.44 16.85
N PRO A 118 9.51 -17.58 16.19
CA PRO A 118 8.76 -17.61 14.94
C PRO A 118 7.31 -17.12 15.07
N ASN A 119 6.73 -17.11 16.27
CA ASN A 119 5.37 -16.63 16.50
C ASN A 119 5.28 -15.14 16.88
N GLU A 120 6.40 -14.48 17.10
CA GLU A 120 6.39 -13.09 17.57
C GLU A 120 5.93 -12.10 16.52
N SER A 121 6.27 -12.31 15.27
CA SER A 121 5.79 -11.47 14.16
C SER A 121 4.27 -11.54 14.02
N VAL A 122 3.69 -12.71 14.26
CA VAL A 122 2.23 -12.92 14.26
C VAL A 122 1.57 -12.17 15.41
N VAL A 123 2.15 -12.26 16.60
CA VAL A 123 1.66 -11.54 17.79
C VAL A 123 1.74 -10.05 17.57
N ARG A 124 2.87 -9.54 17.08
CA ARG A 124 3.07 -8.11 16.80
C ARG A 124 2.09 -7.58 15.75
N LYS A 125 1.83 -8.35 14.70
CA LYS A 125 0.82 -8.01 13.69
C LYS A 125 -0.58 -7.89 14.30
N LYS A 126 -0.98 -8.83 15.16
CA LYS A 126 -2.27 -8.77 15.86
C LYS A 126 -2.38 -7.56 16.78
N LEU A 127 -1.31 -7.19 17.47
CA LEU A 127 -1.25 -5.98 18.30
C LEU A 127 -1.44 -4.73 17.43
N TYR A 128 -0.77 -4.67 16.31
CA TYR A 128 -0.86 -3.59 15.34
C TYR A 128 -2.29 -3.44 14.77
N GLU A 129 -2.89 -4.53 14.32
CA GLU A 129 -4.27 -4.54 13.82
C GLU A 129 -5.28 -4.16 14.91
N GLY A 130 -5.10 -4.68 16.12
CA GLY A 130 -5.93 -4.34 17.26
C GLY A 130 -5.84 -2.86 17.64
N ALA A 131 -4.63 -2.28 17.57
CA ALA A 131 -4.41 -0.87 17.85
C ALA A 131 -5.11 0.05 16.83
N ILE A 132 -5.11 -0.33 15.55
CA ILE A 132 -5.88 0.39 14.51
C ILE A 132 -7.37 0.35 14.81
N ASN A 133 -7.93 -0.81 15.14
CA ASN A 133 -9.35 -0.96 15.44
C ASN A 133 -9.77 -0.16 16.68
N ILE A 134 -8.94 -0.16 17.72
CA ILE A 134 -9.16 0.63 18.93
C ILE A 134 -9.15 2.13 18.61
N SER A 135 -8.19 2.59 17.82
CA SER A 135 -8.10 4.00 17.43
C SER A 135 -9.32 4.47 16.64
N LEU A 136 -9.81 3.65 15.71
CA LEU A 136 -11.02 3.93 14.94
C LEU A 136 -12.25 4.04 15.85
N LYS A 137 -12.43 3.09 16.75
CA LYS A 137 -13.58 3.05 17.67
C LYS A 137 -13.58 4.25 18.62
N ASN A 138 -12.43 4.55 19.22
CA ASN A 138 -12.35 5.58 20.25
C ASN A 138 -12.31 7.01 19.69
N ASN A 139 -11.91 7.18 18.43
CA ASN A 139 -11.72 8.50 17.81
C ASN A 139 -12.65 8.72 16.61
N PHE A 140 -13.70 7.94 16.47
CA PHE A 140 -14.66 8.13 15.38
C PHE A 140 -15.24 9.56 15.34
N PRO A 141 -15.62 10.19 16.49
CA PRO A 141 -16.05 11.59 16.49
C PRO A 141 -15.01 12.57 15.94
N VAL A 142 -13.73 12.34 16.17
CA VAL A 142 -12.64 13.17 15.63
C VAL A 142 -12.57 13.03 14.11
N MET A 143 -12.66 11.82 13.60
CA MET A 143 -12.69 11.54 12.15
C MET A 143 -13.88 12.22 11.48
N LEU A 144 -15.07 12.10 12.06
CA LEU A 144 -16.28 12.74 11.57
C LEU A 144 -16.14 14.26 11.55
N LYS A 145 -15.62 14.85 12.62
CA LYS A 145 -15.39 16.30 12.70
C LYS A 145 -14.43 16.81 11.62
N VAL A 146 -13.28 16.15 11.43
CA VAL A 146 -12.30 16.53 10.41
C VAL A 146 -12.92 16.45 9.01
N THR A 147 -13.72 15.43 8.75
CA THR A 147 -14.44 15.24 7.49
C THR A 147 -15.50 16.33 7.29
N GLU A 148 -16.29 16.63 8.29
CA GLU A 148 -17.33 17.68 8.24
C GLU A 148 -16.73 19.07 8.01
N GLU A 149 -15.57 19.36 8.57
CA GLU A 149 -14.84 20.61 8.33
C GLU A 149 -14.42 20.73 6.86
N LEU A 150 -13.92 19.68 6.25
CA LEU A 150 -13.56 19.67 4.83
C LEU A 150 -14.80 19.85 3.94
N VAL A 151 -15.85 19.10 4.19
CA VAL A 151 -17.10 19.19 3.41
C VAL A 151 -17.74 20.57 3.58
N GLY A 152 -17.72 21.13 4.78
CA GLY A 152 -18.17 22.51 5.04
C GLY A 152 -17.41 23.55 4.25
N LYS A 153 -16.09 23.39 4.14
CA LYS A 153 -15.24 24.25 3.31
C LYS A 153 -15.64 24.15 1.84
N TRP A 154 -15.83 22.96 1.30
CA TRP A 154 -16.24 22.76 -0.08
C TRP A 154 -17.64 23.30 -0.37
N LYS A 155 -18.55 23.19 0.58
CA LYS A 155 -19.91 23.78 0.48
C LYS A 155 -19.87 25.31 0.34
N SER A 156 -18.87 25.95 0.90
CA SER A 156 -18.70 27.41 0.82
C SER A 156 -18.12 27.91 -0.50
N PHE A 157 -17.60 27.01 -1.31
CA PHE A 157 -16.97 27.39 -2.59
C PHE A 157 -18.03 27.72 -3.65
N PRO A 158 -17.75 28.71 -4.54
CA PRO A 158 -18.53 28.92 -5.74
C PRO A 158 -18.56 27.67 -6.63
N GLU A 159 -19.63 27.45 -7.36
CA GLU A 159 -19.77 26.27 -8.26
C GLU A 159 -18.65 26.15 -9.31
N ALA A 160 -18.08 27.28 -9.74
CA ALA A 160 -16.98 27.32 -10.70
C ALA A 160 -15.60 27.09 -10.05
N GLN A 161 -15.52 26.98 -8.72
CA GLN A 161 -14.26 26.78 -8.01
C GLN A 161 -13.68 25.40 -8.30
N HIS A 162 -12.47 25.37 -8.85
CA HIS A 162 -11.72 24.14 -9.00
C HIS A 162 -11.14 23.70 -7.65
N ILE A 163 -11.39 22.46 -7.28
CA ILE A 163 -10.94 21.86 -6.03
C ILE A 163 -9.79 20.90 -6.31
N PRO A 164 -8.58 21.12 -5.73
CA PRO A 164 -7.44 20.22 -5.89
C PRO A 164 -7.58 19.01 -4.97
N LEU A 165 -7.94 17.87 -5.52
CA LEU A 165 -8.19 16.65 -4.75
C LEU A 165 -6.96 16.17 -4.00
N CYS A 166 -5.81 16.12 -4.65
CA CYS A 166 -4.59 15.62 -4.01
C CYS A 166 -4.20 16.47 -2.80
N ALA A 167 -4.19 17.79 -2.94
CA ALA A 167 -3.85 18.70 -1.85
C ALA A 167 -4.83 18.59 -0.67
N HIS A 168 -6.13 18.61 -0.93
CA HIS A 168 -7.14 18.60 0.11
C HIS A 168 -7.27 17.24 0.80
N LEU A 169 -7.21 16.14 0.04
CA LEU A 169 -7.38 14.81 0.61
C LEU A 169 -6.11 14.30 1.29
N LEU A 170 -4.94 14.72 0.84
CA LEU A 170 -3.72 14.49 1.62
C LEU A 170 -3.80 15.24 2.97
N GLY A 171 -4.29 16.46 2.98
CA GLY A 171 -4.54 17.22 4.21
C GLY A 171 -5.52 16.51 5.15
N LEU A 172 -6.62 15.98 4.62
CA LEU A 172 -7.60 15.18 5.38
C LEU A 172 -6.94 13.93 5.98
N ALA A 173 -6.19 13.19 5.18
CA ALA A 173 -5.51 11.98 5.62
C ALA A 173 -4.47 12.27 6.71
N LEU A 174 -3.66 13.30 6.53
CA LEU A 174 -2.67 13.72 7.53
C LEU A 174 -3.31 14.09 8.87
N LYS A 175 -4.36 14.90 8.86
CA LYS A 175 -5.09 15.26 10.08
C LYS A 175 -5.70 14.05 10.76
N THR A 176 -6.36 13.19 10.01
CA THR A 176 -7.04 12.01 10.53
C THR A 176 -6.04 11.01 11.10
N VAL A 177 -5.04 10.62 10.33
CA VAL A 177 -4.06 9.59 10.74
C VAL A 177 -3.21 10.06 11.90
N THR A 178 -2.74 11.30 11.89
CA THR A 178 -1.92 11.82 13.00
C THR A 178 -2.72 11.97 14.29
N GLN A 179 -3.95 12.47 14.24
CA GLN A 179 -4.76 12.63 15.45
C GLN A 179 -5.23 11.27 16.01
N LEU A 180 -5.68 10.35 15.16
CA LEU A 180 -6.09 9.01 15.60
C LEU A 180 -4.90 8.15 16.01
N GLY A 181 -3.77 8.32 15.35
CA GLY A 181 -2.56 7.55 15.61
C GLY A 181 -1.74 8.05 16.79
N LEU A 182 -1.54 9.35 16.86
CA LEU A 182 -0.55 9.98 17.76
C LEU A 182 -1.17 10.88 18.83
N GLY A 183 -2.43 11.29 18.67
CA GLY A 183 -3.18 12.00 19.69
C GLY A 183 -3.31 13.51 19.48
N GLU A 184 -3.73 14.20 20.55
CA GLU A 184 -4.20 15.60 20.52
C GLU A 184 -3.15 16.63 20.12
N ARG A 185 -1.87 16.34 20.27
CA ARG A 185 -0.78 17.21 19.82
C ARG A 185 -0.94 17.62 18.36
N PHE A 186 -1.47 16.72 17.54
CA PHE A 186 -1.68 16.93 16.09
C PHE A 186 -2.99 17.63 15.73
N LYS A 187 -3.69 18.23 16.70
CA LYS A 187 -4.69 19.26 16.46
C LYS A 187 -4.04 20.59 16.04
N ASP A 188 -2.78 20.78 16.40
CA ASP A 188 -1.99 21.95 16.02
C ASP A 188 -1.49 21.81 14.57
N ASP A 189 -1.85 22.75 13.71
CA ASP A 189 -1.44 22.77 12.30
C ASP A 189 0.08 22.84 12.13
N ALA A 190 0.81 23.51 13.04
CA ALA A 190 2.28 23.57 12.98
C ALA A 190 2.90 22.17 13.17
N GLU A 191 2.35 21.35 14.06
CA GLU A 191 2.79 19.96 14.25
C GLU A 191 2.52 19.11 13.01
N ILE A 192 1.37 19.27 12.37
CA ILE A 192 1.02 18.57 11.13
C ILE A 192 1.94 18.98 9.99
N ILE A 193 2.26 20.26 9.85
CA ILE A 193 3.18 20.76 8.80
C ILE A 193 4.60 20.20 9.01
N SER A 194 5.08 20.19 10.25
CA SER A 194 6.38 19.59 10.58
C SER A 194 6.41 18.09 10.29
N PHE A 195 5.36 17.37 10.66
CA PHE A 195 5.20 15.95 10.33
C PHE A 195 5.22 15.72 8.82
N ARG A 196 4.43 16.49 8.07
CA ARG A 196 4.30 16.36 6.62
C ARG A 196 5.63 16.51 5.89
N LYS A 197 6.47 17.43 6.30
CA LYS A 197 7.79 17.67 5.69
C LYS A 197 8.63 16.38 5.68
N ASN A 198 8.73 15.72 6.81
CA ASN A 198 9.51 14.48 6.93
C ASN A 198 8.78 13.30 6.29
N HIS A 199 7.45 13.23 6.42
CA HIS A 199 6.63 12.22 5.77
C HIS A 199 6.83 12.22 4.25
N ASP A 200 6.74 13.38 3.60
CA ASP A 200 6.90 13.51 2.15
C ASP A 200 8.32 13.13 1.71
N ALA A 201 9.34 13.56 2.46
CA ALA A 201 10.73 13.23 2.18
C ALA A 201 11.03 11.72 2.28
N ILE A 202 10.45 11.05 3.27
CA ILE A 202 10.60 9.59 3.45
C ILE A 202 9.81 8.86 2.35
N TRP A 203 8.54 9.19 2.16
CA TRP A 203 7.68 8.47 1.23
C TRP A 203 8.12 8.61 -0.23
N SER A 204 8.61 9.79 -0.64
CA SER A 204 9.10 10.01 -1.99
C SER A 204 10.24 9.05 -2.37
N GLU A 205 11.05 8.65 -1.41
CA GLU A 205 12.15 7.70 -1.64
C GLU A 205 11.71 6.24 -1.52
N ILE A 206 10.92 5.90 -0.50
CA ILE A 206 10.41 4.52 -0.31
C ILE A 206 9.50 4.12 -1.47
N GLY A 207 8.58 5.00 -1.85
CA GLY A 207 7.62 4.72 -2.91
C GLY A 207 8.25 4.51 -4.28
N LYS A 208 9.37 5.13 -4.55
CA LYS A 208 10.03 5.17 -5.86
C LYS A 208 11.48 4.71 -5.84
N GLY A 209 12.32 5.42 -5.09
CA GLY A 209 13.78 5.28 -5.16
C GLY A 209 14.29 3.92 -4.69
N TYR A 210 13.54 3.25 -3.85
CA TYR A 210 13.84 1.91 -3.38
C TYR A 210 13.57 0.83 -4.43
N MET A 211 12.54 1.07 -5.26
CA MET A 211 12.11 0.11 -6.28
C MET A 211 12.99 0.12 -7.52
N ASP A 212 13.64 1.24 -7.82
CA ASP A 212 14.51 1.41 -8.99
C ASP A 212 16.01 1.46 -8.65
N GLY A 213 16.37 1.35 -7.36
CA GLY A 213 17.73 1.42 -6.87
C GLY A 213 18.38 2.81 -7.00
N SER A 214 17.64 3.83 -7.40
CA SER A 214 18.20 5.16 -7.66
C SER A 214 18.66 5.88 -6.39
N LEU A 215 18.09 5.54 -5.23
CA LEU A 215 18.48 6.11 -3.93
C LEU A 215 19.94 5.76 -3.59
N GLU A 216 20.34 4.52 -3.78
CA GLU A 216 21.71 4.05 -3.51
C GLU A 216 22.74 4.68 -4.44
N LYS A 217 22.33 5.20 -5.59
CA LYS A 217 23.19 5.85 -6.59
C LYS A 217 23.39 7.35 -6.34
N SER A 218 22.66 7.95 -5.39
CA SER A 218 22.71 9.38 -5.11
C SER A 218 22.99 9.64 -3.62
N SER A 219 24.23 10.02 -3.30
CA SER A 219 24.66 10.30 -1.92
C SER A 219 23.88 11.46 -1.28
N SER A 220 23.55 12.51 -2.03
CA SER A 220 22.79 13.65 -1.53
C SER A 220 21.34 13.28 -1.19
N ARG A 221 20.67 12.51 -2.05
CA ARG A 221 19.33 12.01 -1.79
C ARG A 221 19.30 11.07 -0.59
N LYS A 222 20.27 10.17 -0.50
CA LYS A 222 20.41 9.23 0.63
C LYS A 222 20.59 9.97 1.95
N THR A 223 21.48 10.96 2.00
CA THR A 223 21.69 11.80 3.19
C THR A 223 20.41 12.55 3.59
N HIS A 224 19.70 13.13 2.62
CA HIS A 224 18.44 13.81 2.89
C HIS A 224 17.36 12.88 3.43
N TYR A 225 17.24 11.68 2.85
CA TYR A 225 16.34 10.64 3.30
C TYR A 225 16.65 10.17 4.73
N GLU A 226 17.91 9.86 5.02
CA GLU A 226 18.35 9.41 6.35
C GLU A 226 18.11 10.47 7.42
N LYS A 227 18.33 11.75 7.09
CA LYS A 227 18.03 12.88 7.97
C LYS A 227 16.53 12.98 8.26
N ALA A 228 15.68 12.91 7.25
CA ALA A 228 14.23 12.97 7.41
C ALA A 228 13.71 11.78 8.24
N LEU A 229 14.24 10.58 8.01
CA LEU A 229 13.92 9.39 8.78
C LEU A 229 14.31 9.54 10.26
N SER A 230 15.52 10.01 10.54
CA SER A 230 16.02 10.26 11.90
C SER A 230 15.18 11.33 12.63
N GLU A 231 14.85 12.42 11.97
CA GLU A 231 13.99 13.48 12.55
C GLU A 231 12.58 12.95 12.85
N MET A 232 12.00 12.16 11.95
CA MET A 232 10.70 11.54 12.17
C MET A 232 10.72 10.54 13.33
N GLU A 233 11.74 9.68 13.40
CA GLU A 233 11.91 8.74 14.52
C GLU A 233 12.03 9.47 15.86
N SER A 234 12.80 10.55 15.92
CA SER A 234 12.96 11.36 17.13
C SER A 234 11.64 12.00 17.57
N MET A 235 10.89 12.53 16.64
CA MET A 235 9.56 13.09 16.90
C MET A 235 8.60 12.03 17.41
N LEU A 236 8.55 10.86 16.76
CA LEU A 236 7.68 9.75 17.18
C LEU A 236 8.07 9.21 18.57
N LEU A 237 9.36 9.10 18.89
CA LEU A 237 9.82 8.72 20.22
C LEU A 237 9.39 9.75 21.28
N SER A 238 9.41 11.04 20.96
CA SER A 238 8.91 12.06 21.88
C SER A 238 7.40 11.92 22.14
N VAL A 239 6.63 11.60 21.11
CA VAL A 239 5.18 11.31 21.23
C VAL A 239 4.95 10.06 22.11
N VAL A 240 5.69 9.00 21.87
CA VAL A 240 5.59 7.74 22.65
C VAL A 240 5.82 8.01 24.15
N LYS A 241 6.86 8.77 24.51
CA LYS A 241 7.15 9.15 25.90
C LYS A 241 6.06 10.02 26.52
N GLU A 242 5.62 11.04 25.80
CA GLU A 242 4.54 11.93 26.22
C GLU A 242 3.25 11.14 26.51
N ARG A 243 2.85 10.27 25.59
CA ARG A 243 1.62 9.48 25.72
C ARG A 243 1.69 8.46 26.85
N ARG A 244 2.86 7.86 27.09
CA ARG A 244 3.06 6.97 28.24
C ARG A 244 2.91 7.70 29.56
N ASP A 245 3.52 8.87 29.68
CA ASP A 245 3.48 9.65 30.93
C ASP A 245 2.05 10.13 31.24
N GLN A 246 1.28 10.47 30.23
CA GLN A 246 -0.12 10.89 30.35
C GLN A 246 -1.08 9.73 30.62
N ARG A 247 -0.67 8.48 30.44
CA ARG A 247 -1.50 7.26 30.59
C ARG A 247 -2.82 7.32 29.81
N LYS A 248 -2.81 7.94 28.63
CA LYS A 248 -3.95 8.02 27.74
C LYS A 248 -4.25 6.66 27.10
N GLN A 249 -5.52 6.42 26.72
CA GLN A 249 -5.98 5.14 26.19
C GLN A 249 -6.88 5.28 24.94
N THR A 250 -6.63 6.29 24.14
CA THR A 250 -7.52 6.61 22.99
C THR A 250 -6.91 6.43 21.63
N ALA A 251 -5.61 6.75 21.47
CA ALA A 251 -4.92 6.72 20.19
C ALA A 251 -4.30 5.33 19.87
N PHE A 252 -3.92 5.14 18.63
CA PHE A 252 -3.17 3.95 18.17
C PHE A 252 -1.91 3.70 19.03
N VAL A 253 -1.12 4.73 19.27
CA VAL A 253 0.09 4.65 20.10
C VAL A 253 -0.22 4.18 21.51
N ASP A 254 -1.33 4.62 22.10
CA ASP A 254 -1.74 4.25 23.46
C ASP A 254 -2.05 2.76 23.58
N ALA A 255 -2.71 2.19 22.57
CA ALA A 255 -3.02 0.77 22.52
C ALA A 255 -1.74 -0.09 22.47
N LEU A 256 -0.75 0.34 21.70
CA LEU A 256 0.54 -0.34 21.64
C LEU A 256 1.34 -0.22 22.93
N LEU A 257 1.25 0.91 23.62
CA LEU A 257 1.92 1.14 24.91
C LEU A 257 1.41 0.22 26.03
N GLN A 258 0.20 -0.34 25.90
CA GLN A 258 -0.34 -1.31 26.84
C GLN A 258 0.15 -2.74 26.60
N SER A 259 0.85 -2.97 25.51
CA SER A 259 1.45 -4.25 25.15
C SER A 259 2.85 -4.43 25.75
N SER A 260 3.47 -5.57 25.50
CA SER A 260 4.85 -5.87 25.89
C SER A 260 5.91 -5.26 24.96
N LEU A 261 5.51 -4.45 23.98
CA LEU A 261 6.43 -3.83 23.04
C LEU A 261 7.33 -2.80 23.73
N THR A 262 8.58 -2.73 23.29
CA THR A 262 9.49 -1.65 23.72
C THR A 262 9.09 -0.32 23.10
N GLU A 263 9.56 0.78 23.66
CA GLU A 263 9.31 2.12 23.08
C GLU A 263 9.78 2.22 21.63
N ARG A 264 10.90 1.60 21.32
CA ARG A 264 11.44 1.55 19.95
C ARG A 264 10.49 0.83 19.02
N GLN A 265 9.96 -0.31 19.43
CA GLN A 265 8.99 -1.08 18.63
C GLN A 265 7.66 -0.33 18.46
N VAL A 266 7.18 0.34 19.51
CA VAL A 266 5.99 1.21 19.41
C VAL A 266 6.25 2.34 18.43
N MET A 267 7.41 2.99 18.48
CA MET A 267 7.80 4.04 17.52
C MET A 267 7.83 3.49 16.08
N GLU A 268 8.40 2.31 15.86
CA GLU A 268 8.47 1.68 14.54
C GLU A 268 7.07 1.39 13.97
N ASP A 269 6.16 0.89 14.79
CA ASP A 269 4.78 0.65 14.38
C ASP A 269 4.01 1.96 14.12
N CYS A 270 4.28 3.01 14.89
CA CYS A 270 3.74 4.35 14.63
C CYS A 270 4.28 4.93 13.31
N MET A 271 5.56 4.72 13.00
CA MET A 271 6.15 5.12 11.72
C MET A 271 5.42 4.47 10.55
N VAL A 272 5.27 3.16 10.60
CA VAL A 272 4.61 2.38 9.54
C VAL A 272 3.16 2.79 9.38
N PHE A 273 2.40 2.87 10.47
CA PHE A 273 0.99 3.25 10.41
C PHE A 273 0.79 4.66 9.88
N THR A 274 1.58 5.62 10.31
CA THR A 274 1.44 7.01 9.86
C THR A 274 1.87 7.20 8.41
N LEU A 275 2.92 6.51 7.95
CA LEU A 275 3.33 6.55 6.54
C LEU A 275 2.29 5.87 5.63
N ALA A 276 2.02 4.61 5.87
CA ALA A 276 1.10 3.82 5.06
C ALA A 276 -0.34 4.34 5.16
N GLY A 277 -0.79 4.62 6.36
CA GLY A 277 -2.14 5.12 6.62
C GLY A 277 -2.43 6.43 5.89
N CYS A 278 -1.51 7.39 5.91
CA CYS A 278 -1.68 8.66 5.19
C CYS A 278 -1.76 8.46 3.68
N VAL A 279 -0.83 7.73 3.09
CA VAL A 279 -0.74 7.60 1.63
C VAL A 279 -1.89 6.74 1.08
N ILE A 280 -2.20 5.62 1.72
CA ILE A 280 -3.29 4.74 1.28
C ILE A 280 -4.64 5.44 1.45
N THR A 281 -4.89 6.09 2.57
CA THR A 281 -6.14 6.82 2.83
C THR A 281 -6.33 7.97 1.85
N ALA A 282 -5.31 8.82 1.68
CA ALA A 282 -5.38 9.93 0.75
C ALA A 282 -5.70 9.47 -0.67
N ASN A 283 -4.98 8.46 -1.17
CA ASN A 283 -5.14 8.01 -2.55
C ASN A 283 -6.42 7.23 -2.78
N LEU A 284 -6.90 6.45 -1.82
CA LEU A 284 -8.22 5.84 -1.91
C LEU A 284 -9.31 6.91 -2.05
N CYS A 285 -9.26 7.96 -1.24
CA CYS A 285 -10.21 9.06 -1.29
C CYS A 285 -10.10 9.86 -2.60
N ILE A 286 -8.88 10.16 -3.05
CA ILE A 286 -8.62 10.89 -4.31
C ILE A 286 -9.25 10.14 -5.49
N TRP A 287 -8.91 8.86 -5.64
CA TRP A 287 -9.42 8.05 -6.74
C TRP A 287 -10.95 7.83 -6.66
N ALA A 288 -11.48 7.62 -5.46
CA ALA A 288 -12.93 7.48 -5.27
C ALA A 288 -13.68 8.72 -5.73
N LEU A 289 -13.26 9.90 -5.31
CA LEU A 289 -13.89 11.16 -5.73
C LEU A 289 -13.69 11.44 -7.22
N HIS A 290 -12.51 11.13 -7.75
CA HIS A 290 -12.28 11.24 -9.18
C HIS A 290 -13.25 10.37 -9.99
N PHE A 291 -13.34 9.08 -9.67
CA PHE A 291 -14.24 8.16 -10.38
C PHE A 291 -15.72 8.53 -10.22
N LEU A 292 -16.14 8.95 -9.03
CA LEU A 292 -17.49 9.45 -8.82
C LEU A 292 -17.80 10.68 -9.67
N SER A 293 -16.83 11.58 -9.83
CA SER A 293 -17.00 12.77 -10.69
C SER A 293 -17.18 12.44 -12.15
N THR A 294 -16.67 11.28 -12.59
CA THR A 294 -16.79 10.81 -13.98
C THR A 294 -18.03 9.99 -14.25
N SER A 295 -18.73 9.51 -13.20
CA SER A 295 -19.87 8.61 -13.32
C SER A 295 -21.07 9.12 -12.52
N LYS A 296 -21.95 9.85 -13.18
CA LYS A 296 -23.16 10.41 -12.55
C LYS A 296 -24.11 9.33 -12.05
N GLU A 297 -24.26 8.24 -12.78
CA GLU A 297 -25.13 7.12 -12.39
C GLU A 297 -24.65 6.45 -11.10
N VAL A 298 -23.36 6.19 -10.97
CA VAL A 298 -22.76 5.64 -9.75
C VAL A 298 -22.96 6.59 -8.59
N GLN A 299 -22.72 7.87 -8.81
CA GLN A 299 -22.86 8.91 -7.78
C GLN A 299 -24.32 8.98 -7.27
N GLU A 300 -25.31 8.94 -8.15
CA GLU A 300 -26.72 8.97 -7.77
C GLU A 300 -27.18 7.68 -7.09
N LYS A 301 -26.70 6.52 -7.51
CA LYS A 301 -26.97 5.24 -6.85
C LYS A 301 -26.39 5.21 -5.45
N LEU A 302 -25.17 5.74 -5.26
CA LEU A 302 -24.57 5.90 -3.94
C LEU A 302 -25.38 6.87 -3.06
N HIS A 303 -25.79 8.01 -3.60
CA HIS A 303 -26.65 8.96 -2.92
C HIS A 303 -27.93 8.33 -2.42
N GLN A 304 -28.59 7.53 -3.25
CA GLN A 304 -29.83 6.84 -2.88
C GLN A 304 -29.62 5.87 -1.70
N GLU A 305 -28.55 5.06 -1.73
CA GLU A 305 -28.22 4.19 -0.59
C GLU A 305 -28.00 4.99 0.70
N LEU A 306 -27.26 6.09 0.61
CA LEU A 306 -27.00 6.94 1.78
C LEU A 306 -28.28 7.54 2.36
N GLN A 307 -29.24 7.93 1.52
CA GLN A 307 -30.55 8.39 1.97
C GLN A 307 -31.37 7.28 2.62
N ASP A 308 -31.38 6.09 2.03
CA ASP A 308 -32.13 4.94 2.52
C ASP A 308 -31.60 4.43 3.87
N VAL A 309 -30.31 4.39 4.06
CA VAL A 309 -29.65 3.85 5.27
C VAL A 309 -29.53 4.90 6.38
N LEU A 310 -29.13 6.12 6.04
CA LEU A 310 -28.80 7.16 7.01
C LEU A 310 -29.92 8.19 7.18
N GLY A 311 -30.71 8.46 6.15
CA GLY A 311 -31.65 9.57 6.14
C GLY A 311 -30.94 10.91 6.42
N SER A 312 -31.32 11.57 7.52
CA SER A 312 -30.66 12.81 7.99
C SER A 312 -29.59 12.57 9.06
N ASP A 313 -29.46 11.35 9.57
CA ASP A 313 -28.51 11.03 10.62
C ASP A 313 -27.05 11.05 10.14
N PRO A 314 -26.10 11.46 11.00
CA PRO A 314 -24.69 11.34 10.66
C PRO A 314 -24.29 9.86 10.57
N ILE A 315 -23.22 9.58 9.82
CA ILE A 315 -22.63 8.25 9.76
C ILE A 315 -22.10 7.82 11.13
N SER A 316 -22.25 6.55 11.46
CA SER A 316 -21.71 5.92 12.66
C SER A 316 -21.07 4.58 12.30
N LEU A 317 -20.23 4.05 13.19
CA LEU A 317 -19.50 2.78 12.94
C LEU A 317 -20.42 1.60 12.68
N ASP A 318 -21.55 1.52 13.40
CA ASP A 318 -22.56 0.45 13.25
C ASP A 318 -23.35 0.53 11.93
N LYS A 319 -23.41 1.70 11.31
CA LYS A 319 -24.05 1.92 10.01
C LYS A 319 -23.15 1.58 8.81
N ILE A 320 -21.83 1.63 8.97
CA ILE A 320 -20.88 1.37 7.88
C ILE A 320 -21.12 0.02 7.19
N PRO A 321 -21.33 -1.11 7.91
CA PRO A 321 -21.60 -2.39 7.25
C PRO A 321 -22.89 -2.45 6.43
N GLN A 322 -23.82 -1.54 6.66
CA GLN A 322 -25.08 -1.43 5.93
C GLN A 322 -24.95 -0.69 4.60
N LEU A 323 -23.86 0.05 4.41
CA LEU A 323 -23.56 0.80 3.19
C LEU A 323 -22.88 -0.10 2.15
N LYS A 324 -23.62 -1.07 1.63
CA LYS A 324 -23.09 -2.12 0.73
C LYS A 324 -22.63 -1.56 -0.61
N TYR A 325 -23.37 -0.64 -1.20
CA TYR A 325 -22.98 -0.05 -2.47
C TYR A 325 -21.78 0.89 -2.32
N CYS A 326 -21.67 1.62 -1.23
CA CYS A 326 -20.47 2.38 -0.88
C CYS A 326 -19.24 1.48 -0.84
N GLN A 327 -19.37 0.29 -0.24
CA GLN A 327 -18.32 -0.72 -0.22
C GLN A 327 -17.94 -1.19 -1.63
N GLN A 328 -18.94 -1.41 -2.51
CA GLN A 328 -18.71 -1.76 -3.91
C GLN A 328 -17.98 -0.64 -4.67
N VAL A 329 -18.33 0.61 -4.42
CA VAL A 329 -17.63 1.79 -4.99
C VAL A 329 -16.16 1.81 -4.57
N LEU A 330 -15.87 1.59 -3.30
CA LEU A 330 -14.50 1.55 -2.80
C LEU A 330 -13.72 0.35 -3.34
N ASN A 331 -14.33 -0.81 -3.41
CA ASN A 331 -13.73 -2.00 -4.02
C ASN A 331 -13.35 -1.74 -5.50
N GLU A 332 -14.26 -1.17 -6.26
CA GLU A 332 -14.00 -0.83 -7.66
C GLU A 332 -12.97 0.29 -7.82
N THR A 333 -12.91 1.20 -6.87
CA THR A 333 -11.86 2.23 -6.81
C THR A 333 -10.47 1.59 -6.63
N VAL A 334 -10.32 0.68 -5.67
CA VAL A 334 -9.06 -0.07 -5.46
C VAL A 334 -8.67 -0.84 -6.70
N ARG A 335 -9.64 -1.52 -7.34
CA ARG A 335 -9.41 -2.29 -8.57
C ARG A 335 -8.97 -1.41 -9.73
N THR A 336 -9.76 -0.39 -10.06
CA THR A 336 -9.53 0.46 -11.25
C THR A 336 -8.25 1.29 -11.12
N ALA A 337 -8.00 1.85 -9.95
CA ALA A 337 -6.78 2.60 -9.67
C ALA A 337 -5.56 1.69 -9.46
N LYS A 338 -5.74 0.39 -9.25
CA LYS A 338 -4.67 -0.51 -8.82
C LYS A 338 -3.91 0.08 -7.64
N LEU A 339 -4.64 0.39 -6.58
CA LEU A 339 -4.18 1.24 -5.48
C LEU A 339 -2.86 0.79 -4.87
N THR A 340 -2.72 -0.51 -4.63
CA THR A 340 -1.49 -1.16 -4.17
C THR A 340 -1.09 -2.23 -5.21
N PRO A 341 -0.36 -1.85 -6.26
CA PRO A 341 -0.17 -2.72 -7.44
C PRO A 341 0.79 -3.89 -7.20
N ILE A 342 1.53 -3.86 -6.10
CA ILE A 342 2.59 -4.82 -5.82
C ILE A 342 2.59 -5.16 -4.34
N ALA A 343 2.71 -6.46 -4.05
CA ALA A 343 3.13 -6.95 -2.75
C ALA A 343 4.34 -7.86 -2.93
N ALA A 344 5.14 -8.03 -1.91
CA ALA A 344 6.34 -8.85 -1.98
C ALA A 344 6.54 -9.62 -0.67
N ARG A 345 7.10 -10.81 -0.78
CA ARG A 345 7.52 -11.61 0.38
C ARG A 345 8.83 -12.35 0.10
N LEU A 346 9.57 -12.64 1.14
CA LEU A 346 10.69 -13.54 1.08
C LEU A 346 10.21 -14.98 1.34
N GLN A 347 10.58 -15.91 0.47
CA GLN A 347 10.24 -17.32 0.63
C GLN A 347 11.00 -17.91 1.83
N GLU A 348 10.29 -18.28 2.88
CA GLU A 348 10.90 -18.80 4.11
C GLU A 348 11.28 -20.27 4.00
N VAL A 349 10.45 -21.02 3.28
CA VAL A 349 10.67 -22.45 2.99
C VAL A 349 10.44 -22.69 1.50
N GLU A 350 11.05 -23.75 0.96
CA GLU A 350 10.79 -24.16 -0.42
C GLU A 350 9.30 -24.39 -0.64
N GLY A 351 8.76 -23.82 -1.73
CA GLY A 351 7.35 -23.92 -2.12
C GLY A 351 7.20 -24.34 -3.57
N LYS A 352 5.95 -24.59 -3.96
CA LYS A 352 5.61 -24.99 -5.32
C LYS A 352 4.38 -24.22 -5.81
N VAL A 353 4.48 -23.68 -7.03
CA VAL A 353 3.36 -23.06 -7.76
C VAL A 353 3.29 -23.70 -9.13
N ASP A 354 2.16 -24.27 -9.49
CA ASP A 354 2.01 -25.19 -10.65
C ASP A 354 3.07 -26.29 -10.61
N GLN A 355 3.86 -26.48 -11.66
CA GLN A 355 5.01 -27.38 -11.68
C GLN A 355 6.32 -26.75 -11.22
N HIS A 356 6.32 -25.45 -10.89
CA HIS A 356 7.53 -24.69 -10.59
C HIS A 356 7.87 -24.76 -9.10
N VAL A 357 9.12 -25.12 -8.80
CA VAL A 357 9.66 -25.07 -7.43
C VAL A 357 10.22 -23.67 -7.20
N ILE A 358 9.79 -23.03 -6.11
CA ILE A 358 10.31 -21.75 -5.66
C ILE A 358 11.25 -22.01 -4.49
N PRO A 359 12.58 -21.84 -4.66
CA PRO A 359 13.54 -22.10 -3.61
C PRO A 359 13.37 -21.18 -2.41
N LYS A 360 13.81 -21.67 -1.24
CA LYS A 360 13.97 -20.83 -0.04
C LYS A 360 14.80 -19.57 -0.37
N GLU A 361 14.49 -18.46 0.28
CA GLU A 361 15.14 -17.16 0.12
C GLU A 361 14.93 -16.47 -1.24
N THR A 362 14.03 -16.99 -2.06
CA THR A 362 13.58 -16.30 -3.27
C THR A 362 12.64 -15.16 -2.89
N LEU A 363 12.86 -13.98 -3.47
CA LEU A 363 11.89 -12.89 -3.38
C LEU A 363 10.71 -13.21 -4.30
N VAL A 364 9.52 -13.28 -3.74
CA VAL A 364 8.28 -13.50 -4.50
C VAL A 364 7.47 -12.21 -4.54
N ILE A 365 7.12 -11.79 -5.75
CA ILE A 365 6.27 -10.63 -5.98
C ILE A 365 4.86 -11.09 -6.35
N TYR A 366 3.87 -10.50 -5.72
CA TYR A 366 2.49 -10.57 -6.12
C TYR A 366 2.17 -9.37 -7.02
N ALA A 367 2.02 -9.62 -8.32
CA ALA A 367 1.71 -8.59 -9.31
C ALA A 367 0.21 -8.24 -9.26
N LEU A 368 -0.23 -7.65 -8.16
CA LEU A 368 -1.64 -7.35 -7.90
C LEU A 368 -2.25 -6.46 -8.97
N GLY A 369 -1.50 -5.45 -9.44
CA GLY A 369 -1.96 -4.57 -10.51
C GLY A 369 -2.19 -5.30 -11.84
N VAL A 370 -1.38 -6.32 -12.13
CA VAL A 370 -1.59 -7.19 -13.30
C VAL A 370 -2.88 -7.98 -13.16
N VAL A 371 -3.12 -8.56 -11.97
CA VAL A 371 -4.34 -9.32 -11.67
C VAL A 371 -5.59 -8.45 -11.72
N LEU A 372 -5.52 -7.21 -11.25
CA LEU A 372 -6.65 -6.28 -11.20
C LEU A 372 -7.05 -5.71 -12.56
N GLN A 373 -6.21 -5.83 -13.58
CA GLN A 373 -6.52 -5.41 -14.95
C GLN A 373 -6.67 -6.58 -15.95
N ASP A 374 -6.58 -7.82 -15.47
CA ASP A 374 -6.68 -9.00 -16.30
C ASP A 374 -8.08 -9.16 -16.92
N ALA A 375 -8.15 -9.20 -18.25
CA ALA A 375 -9.42 -9.30 -18.98
C ALA A 375 -10.12 -10.66 -18.80
N ASP A 376 -9.39 -11.72 -18.49
CA ASP A 376 -9.96 -13.04 -18.20
C ASP A 376 -10.67 -13.08 -16.83
N THR A 377 -10.20 -12.26 -15.90
CA THR A 377 -10.79 -12.13 -14.56
C THR A 377 -11.90 -11.08 -14.52
N TRP A 378 -11.70 -9.95 -15.21
CA TRP A 378 -12.55 -8.76 -15.14
C TRP A 378 -13.08 -8.42 -16.55
N SER A 379 -14.36 -8.50 -16.75
CA SER A 379 -15.00 -8.05 -17.98
C SER A 379 -14.84 -6.54 -18.14
N ALA A 380 -14.40 -6.06 -19.31
CA ALA A 380 -14.12 -4.65 -19.57
C ALA A 380 -13.30 -4.00 -18.43
N PRO A 381 -12.04 -4.40 -18.22
CA PRO A 381 -11.26 -4.05 -17.01
C PRO A 381 -10.97 -2.55 -16.86
N TYR A 382 -11.05 -1.79 -17.93
CA TYR A 382 -10.84 -0.34 -17.92
C TYR A 382 -12.10 0.47 -17.55
N ARG A 383 -13.24 -0.19 -17.45
CA ARG A 383 -14.50 0.45 -17.08
C ARG A 383 -14.67 0.47 -15.56
N PHE A 384 -14.98 1.65 -15.00
CA PHE A 384 -15.38 1.79 -13.60
C PHE A 384 -16.83 1.35 -13.43
N ASP A 385 -17.03 0.21 -12.79
CA ASP A 385 -18.34 -0.42 -12.61
C ASP A 385 -18.46 -1.11 -11.24
N PRO A 386 -18.97 -0.41 -10.22
CA PRO A 386 -19.14 -0.97 -8.88
C PRO A 386 -20.05 -2.21 -8.81
N ASP A 387 -20.94 -2.40 -9.78
CA ASP A 387 -21.84 -3.55 -9.82
C ASP A 387 -21.10 -4.90 -10.00
N ARG A 388 -19.84 -4.86 -10.39
CA ARG A 388 -18.95 -6.06 -10.39
C ARG A 388 -18.86 -6.73 -9.04
N PHE A 389 -19.04 -5.95 -7.96
CA PHE A 389 -18.92 -6.41 -6.59
C PHE A 389 -20.27 -6.59 -5.89
N GLU A 390 -21.37 -6.59 -6.64
CA GLU A 390 -22.70 -6.85 -6.11
C GLU A 390 -22.82 -8.27 -5.53
N GLU A 391 -22.27 -9.24 -6.22
CA GLU A 391 -22.12 -10.60 -5.70
C GLU A 391 -20.81 -10.74 -4.94
N ASP A 392 -20.89 -11.14 -3.69
CA ASP A 392 -19.71 -11.44 -2.88
C ASP A 392 -19.03 -12.71 -3.40
N SER A 393 -18.10 -12.53 -4.32
CA SER A 393 -17.28 -13.58 -4.85
C SER A 393 -15.94 -13.60 -4.10
N ALA A 394 -15.64 -14.70 -3.45
CA ALA A 394 -14.35 -14.91 -2.79
C ALA A 394 -13.16 -14.66 -3.72
N ARG A 395 -13.32 -14.92 -5.04
CA ARG A 395 -12.30 -14.63 -6.05
C ARG A 395 -12.06 -13.13 -6.21
N LYS A 396 -13.13 -12.33 -6.28
CA LYS A 396 -13.04 -10.87 -6.45
C LYS A 396 -12.45 -10.20 -5.21
N SER A 397 -12.93 -10.58 -4.03
CA SER A 397 -12.39 -10.08 -2.75
C SER A 397 -10.92 -10.44 -2.59
N PHE A 398 -10.50 -11.64 -2.97
CA PHE A 398 -9.12 -12.07 -2.94
C PHE A 398 -8.22 -11.21 -3.83
N CYS A 399 -8.67 -10.85 -5.03
CA CYS A 399 -7.91 -10.01 -5.96
C CYS A 399 -7.67 -8.59 -5.42
N LEU A 400 -8.65 -8.01 -4.71
CA LEU A 400 -8.56 -6.63 -4.21
C LEU A 400 -7.46 -6.44 -3.19
N LEU A 401 -7.38 -7.34 -2.24
CA LEU A 401 -6.46 -7.22 -1.12
C LEU A 401 -5.16 -7.99 -1.37
N GLY A 402 -5.13 -8.80 -2.45
CA GLY A 402 -4.10 -9.80 -2.66
C GLY A 402 -4.09 -10.88 -1.58
N PHE A 403 -5.03 -10.79 -0.63
CA PHE A 403 -5.05 -11.62 0.56
C PHE A 403 -6.48 -11.91 0.98
N SER A 404 -6.76 -13.15 1.32
CA SER A 404 -8.02 -13.58 1.92
C SER A 404 -7.78 -14.05 3.36
N GLY A 405 -8.80 -13.90 4.19
CA GLY A 405 -8.74 -14.37 5.58
C GLY A 405 -7.82 -13.50 6.45
N ASN A 406 -6.81 -14.10 7.08
CA ASN A 406 -5.94 -13.45 8.06
C ASN A 406 -4.87 -12.50 7.46
N GLN A 407 -4.85 -12.31 6.14
CA GLN A 407 -3.82 -11.55 5.43
C GLN A 407 -4.34 -10.23 4.85
N THR A 408 -5.29 -9.60 5.52
CA THR A 408 -5.80 -8.28 5.11
C THR A 408 -4.79 -7.18 5.42
N CYS A 409 -4.73 -6.16 4.56
CA CYS A 409 -3.97 -4.94 4.83
C CYS A 409 -4.73 -4.08 5.85
N PRO A 410 -4.22 -3.90 7.09
CA PRO A 410 -4.93 -3.14 8.13
C PRO A 410 -5.11 -1.67 7.77
N GLU A 411 -4.13 -1.08 7.09
CA GLU A 411 -4.19 0.31 6.65
C GLU A 411 -5.25 0.52 5.57
N LEU A 412 -5.50 -0.48 4.74
CA LEU A 412 -6.56 -0.41 3.74
C LEU A 412 -7.95 -0.45 4.40
N ARG A 413 -8.12 -1.26 5.45
CA ARG A 413 -9.37 -1.23 6.25
C ARG A 413 -9.59 0.12 6.94
N PHE A 414 -8.53 0.69 7.48
CA PHE A 414 -8.56 2.05 8.03
C PHE A 414 -8.98 3.06 6.95
N ALA A 415 -8.34 3.01 5.78
CA ALA A 415 -8.65 3.87 4.65
C ALA A 415 -10.10 3.73 4.17
N TYR A 416 -10.64 2.51 4.14
CA TYR A 416 -12.05 2.27 3.80
C TYR A 416 -13.00 2.95 4.78
N THR A 417 -12.69 2.91 6.08
CA THR A 417 -13.50 3.59 7.09
C THR A 417 -13.49 5.10 6.89
N VAL A 418 -12.31 5.70 6.70
CA VAL A 418 -12.19 7.14 6.43
C VAL A 418 -12.90 7.53 5.14
N ALA A 419 -12.70 6.77 4.08
CA ALA A 419 -13.35 7.02 2.79
C ALA A 419 -14.88 6.89 2.88
N THR A 420 -15.40 5.93 3.63
CA THR A 420 -16.84 5.77 3.85
C THR A 420 -17.42 6.97 4.60
N VAL A 421 -16.74 7.46 5.62
CA VAL A 421 -17.13 8.68 6.35
C VAL A 421 -17.13 9.89 5.41
N LEU A 422 -16.11 10.04 4.58
CA LEU A 422 -16.01 11.11 3.59
C LEU A 422 -17.15 11.04 2.56
N LEU A 423 -17.34 9.89 1.93
CA LEU A 423 -18.37 9.71 0.90
C LEU A 423 -19.78 9.90 1.45
N SER A 424 -20.06 9.34 2.63
CA SER A 424 -21.37 9.47 3.26
C SER A 424 -21.70 10.91 3.69
N THR A 425 -20.71 11.68 4.07
CA THR A 425 -20.89 13.09 4.41
C THR A 425 -20.99 13.99 3.18
N LEU A 426 -20.11 13.75 2.20
CA LEU A 426 -19.98 14.58 1.00
C LEU A 426 -21.11 14.37 -0.01
N VAL A 427 -21.37 13.11 -0.39
CA VAL A 427 -22.31 12.79 -1.48
C VAL A 427 -23.76 13.09 -1.14
N ARG A 428 -24.12 13.06 0.14
CA ARG A 428 -25.46 13.48 0.57
C ARG A 428 -25.73 14.97 0.35
N GLN A 429 -24.70 15.79 0.37
CA GLN A 429 -24.82 17.25 0.38
C GLN A 429 -24.43 17.89 -0.96
N LEU A 430 -23.48 17.27 -1.68
CA LEU A 430 -22.87 17.84 -2.87
C LEU A 430 -22.90 16.86 -4.04
N LYS A 431 -23.04 17.42 -5.25
CA LYS A 431 -22.76 16.73 -6.52
C LYS A 431 -21.35 17.05 -6.97
N LEU A 432 -20.65 16.03 -7.43
CA LEU A 432 -19.28 16.13 -7.92
C LEU A 432 -19.27 16.15 -9.45
N HIS A 433 -18.43 17.00 -10.01
CA HIS A 433 -18.26 17.13 -11.47
C HIS A 433 -16.80 17.11 -11.84
N GLN A 434 -16.47 16.35 -12.90
CA GLN A 434 -15.13 16.42 -13.47
C GLN A 434 -14.94 17.67 -14.32
N LEU A 435 -13.71 18.10 -14.48
CA LEU A 435 -13.37 19.14 -15.43
C LEU A 435 -13.35 18.60 -16.86
N LYS A 436 -13.73 19.44 -17.83
CA LYS A 436 -13.64 19.08 -19.25
C LYS A 436 -12.19 18.82 -19.64
N ASN A 437 -11.98 17.76 -20.43
CA ASN A 437 -10.66 17.38 -20.97
C ASN A 437 -9.61 17.01 -19.92
N GLN A 438 -9.98 16.79 -18.66
CA GLN A 438 -9.06 16.29 -17.64
C GLN A 438 -8.90 14.79 -17.80
N VAL A 439 -7.63 14.36 -17.91
CA VAL A 439 -7.24 12.94 -17.85
C VAL A 439 -6.37 12.76 -16.63
N ALA A 440 -6.78 11.89 -15.72
CA ALA A 440 -5.99 11.54 -14.55
C ALA A 440 -5.09 10.34 -14.89
N GLU A 441 -3.83 10.62 -15.20
CA GLU A 441 -2.82 9.58 -15.38
C GLU A 441 -2.36 9.02 -14.04
N VAL A 442 -2.08 7.72 -14.01
CA VAL A 442 -1.64 6.99 -12.81
C VAL A 442 -0.12 6.96 -12.74
N ARG A 443 0.43 7.31 -11.58
CA ARG A 443 1.80 6.99 -11.20
C ARG A 443 1.78 5.73 -10.34
N SER A 444 2.24 4.62 -10.92
CA SER A 444 2.26 3.31 -10.23
C SER A 444 3.55 3.15 -9.45
N GLU A 445 3.46 3.38 -8.14
CA GLU A 445 4.51 3.14 -7.16
C GLU A 445 4.00 2.12 -6.13
N LEU A 446 4.50 2.09 -4.90
CA LEU A 446 3.94 1.22 -3.85
C LEU A 446 2.46 1.49 -3.60
N VAL A 447 2.05 2.74 -3.72
CA VAL A 447 0.65 3.16 -3.77
C VAL A 447 0.47 3.98 -5.04
N SER A 448 -0.56 3.68 -5.80
CA SER A 448 -0.86 4.39 -7.05
C SER A 448 -1.45 5.77 -6.76
N THR A 449 -0.82 6.80 -7.31
CA THR A 449 -1.21 8.20 -7.15
C THR A 449 -1.52 8.82 -8.51
N PRO A 450 -2.32 9.88 -8.59
CA PRO A 450 -2.35 10.69 -9.79
C PRO A 450 -0.96 11.28 -10.08
N LYS A 451 -0.58 11.30 -11.35
CA LYS A 451 0.70 11.85 -11.79
C LYS A 451 0.78 13.35 -11.57
N ASP A 452 -0.34 14.03 -11.80
CA ASP A 452 -0.52 15.46 -11.58
C ASP A 452 -1.72 15.72 -10.67
N GLU A 453 -1.90 16.98 -10.22
CA GLU A 453 -3.08 17.36 -9.45
C GLU A 453 -4.36 17.06 -10.23
N THR A 454 -5.34 16.53 -9.54
CA THR A 454 -6.65 16.16 -10.09
C THR A 454 -7.72 17.08 -9.52
N TRP A 455 -8.52 17.68 -10.38
CA TRP A 455 -9.47 18.72 -10.02
C TRP A 455 -10.89 18.28 -10.21
N ILE A 456 -11.78 18.76 -9.34
CA ILE A 456 -13.23 18.66 -9.47
C ILE A 456 -13.90 20.01 -9.22
N THR A 457 -15.17 20.11 -9.57
CA THR A 457 -16.08 21.14 -9.07
C THR A 457 -17.23 20.50 -8.32
N VAL A 458 -17.87 21.23 -7.44
CA VAL A 458 -19.01 20.75 -6.66
C VAL A 458 -20.16 21.75 -6.72
N ASN A 459 -21.40 21.26 -6.60
CA ASN A 459 -22.56 22.10 -6.37
C ASN A 459 -23.50 21.45 -5.35
N HIS A 460 -24.31 22.26 -4.68
CA HIS A 460 -25.26 21.78 -3.69
C HIS A 460 -26.32 20.87 -4.32
N ARG A 461 -26.65 19.78 -3.65
CA ARG A 461 -27.83 19.01 -3.99
C ARG A 461 -29.08 19.82 -3.62
N LYS A 462 -30.05 19.86 -4.52
CA LYS A 462 -31.36 20.43 -4.24
C LYS A 462 -32.06 19.48 -3.26
N SER A 463 -32.51 20.02 -2.13
CA SER A 463 -33.38 19.31 -1.16
C SER A 463 -34.68 18.88 -1.80
#